data_60255d514540576f35b0e2f780f129e7
#
_entry.id   60255d514540576f35b0e2f780f129e7
#
_cell.length_a   1.000
_cell.length_b   1.000
_cell.length_c   1.000
_cell.angle_alpha   90.00
_cell.angle_beta   90.00
_cell.angle_gamma   90.00
#
_symmetry.space_group_name_H-M   'P 1'
#
loop_
_entity.id
_entity.type
_entity.pdbx_description
1 polymer ?
#
loop_
_entity_poly.entity_id
_entity_poly.type
_entity_poly.pdbx_seq_one_letter_code
_entity_poly.pdbx_strand_id
1 'polypeptide(L)'
;KIIIFYQPNQKLLNIHTYYIEKLFEKKNNQYYVIYLHQNYSFTKKNYFFIIDYFCNYIYNCDFFISNNVCDSFTPNSINIYIHHDIFDTPLVIAKKEKTLRDRLLKYNHILLASGLAKKIFINLFGLTMKPNIEIIGYFKLDFLLNEKIKKTKVPTIIIAPTDYKAFPQFSLYKDAMLIINYILKKTNLNVVFRPHPSNIGSKKLINLLGHFKENERVILDDSHNYQETYNSANLMITDISGTAYTYAFLTKKPVIFYCSFNKRLENKFKNLSYFKERNTIGMTVRGKNQLHKLNLILNNKKKYEKNINQLIKENIKIGKTKSNLFKFLNKN
;
A
#
# COMPACT_ATOMS: atom_id res chain seq x y z
N LYS A 1 19.50 -5.75 21.43
CA LYS A 1 19.72 -4.80 20.32
C LYS A 1 18.66 -3.69 20.33
N ILE A 2 19.06 -2.45 20.03
CA ILE A 2 18.18 -1.28 19.94
C ILE A 2 17.78 -1.06 18.48
N ILE A 3 16.47 -0.96 18.24
CA ILE A 3 15.91 -0.65 16.94
C ILE A 3 15.23 0.72 17.02
N ILE A 4 15.60 1.62 16.15
CA ILE A 4 14.82 2.82 15.90
C ILE A 4 13.97 2.60 14.66
N PHE A 5 12.65 2.64 14.84
CA PHE A 5 11.71 2.63 13.75
C PHE A 5 11.27 4.06 13.45
N TYR A 6 11.65 4.57 12.29
CA TYR A 6 11.44 5.95 11.90
C TYR A 6 10.41 6.09 10.78
N GLN A 7 9.47 6.99 11.00
CA GLN A 7 8.45 7.33 10.02
C GLN A 7 8.42 8.83 9.75
N PRO A 8 9.02 9.28 8.63
CA PRO A 8 8.98 10.67 8.26
C PRO A 8 7.61 11.10 7.78
N ASN A 9 7.19 12.28 8.21
CA ASN A 9 6.22 13.13 7.53
C ASN A 9 4.82 12.56 7.25
N GLN A 10 4.14 11.94 8.23
CA GLN A 10 2.75 11.57 8.02
C GLN A 10 1.85 12.04 9.17
N LYS A 11 0.79 12.77 8.81
CA LYS A 11 -0.23 13.28 9.74
C LYS A 11 -1.10 12.20 10.39
N LEU A 12 -1.02 10.97 9.93
CA LEU A 12 -1.76 9.83 10.46
C LEU A 12 -0.78 8.67 10.66
N LEU A 13 -0.93 7.93 11.76
CA LEU A 13 -0.26 6.64 11.93
C LEU A 13 -0.43 5.86 10.63
N ASN A 14 0.65 5.72 9.90
CA ASN A 14 0.60 4.96 8.67
C ASN A 14 0.21 3.54 9.05
N ILE A 15 -0.79 3.02 8.40
CA ILE A 15 -1.21 1.64 8.57
C ILE A 15 -0.04 0.65 8.43
N HIS A 16 0.99 1.03 7.69
CA HIS A 16 2.23 0.26 7.56
C HIS A 16 3.02 0.20 8.87
N THR A 17 3.13 1.31 9.57
CA THR A 17 3.77 1.38 10.89
C THR A 17 3.02 0.50 11.88
N TYR A 18 1.70 0.55 11.90
CA TYR A 18 0.86 -0.29 12.75
C TYR A 18 1.20 -1.78 12.60
N TYR A 19 1.34 -2.29 11.38
CA TYR A 19 1.67 -3.70 11.16
C TYR A 19 3.10 -4.04 11.58
N ILE A 20 4.05 -3.11 11.42
CA ILE A 20 5.43 -3.33 11.89
C ILE A 20 5.48 -3.28 13.42
N GLU A 21 4.76 -2.34 14.05
CA GLU A 21 4.62 -2.32 15.52
C GLU A 21 4.11 -3.65 16.04
N LYS A 22 3.07 -4.20 15.41
CA LYS A 22 2.52 -5.52 15.77
C LYS A 22 3.53 -6.67 15.64
N LEU A 23 4.52 -6.57 14.76
CA LEU A 23 5.59 -7.56 14.67
C LEU A 23 6.43 -7.60 15.95
N PHE A 24 6.67 -6.46 16.59
CA PHE A 24 7.50 -6.32 17.79
C PHE A 24 6.73 -6.34 19.12
N GLU A 25 5.40 -6.15 19.11
CA GLU A 25 4.57 -6.09 20.34
C GLU A 25 4.56 -7.40 21.16
N LYS A 26 4.73 -8.56 20.54
CA LYS A 26 4.79 -9.82 21.26
C LYS A 26 6.18 -10.01 21.84
N LYS A 27 6.28 -9.83 23.18
CA LYS A 27 7.45 -10.04 24.05
C LYS A 27 8.64 -10.66 23.34
N ASN A 28 9.50 -9.83 22.80
CA ASN A 28 10.78 -10.25 22.30
C ASN A 28 11.84 -9.53 23.13
N ASN A 29 12.36 -10.21 24.16
CA ASN A 29 13.35 -9.66 25.08
C ASN A 29 14.70 -9.32 24.40
N GLN A 30 14.83 -9.61 23.10
CA GLN A 30 16.06 -9.36 22.34
C GLN A 30 16.15 -7.96 21.74
N TYR A 31 14.99 -7.26 21.59
CA TYR A 31 14.94 -5.97 20.91
C TYR A 31 14.20 -4.94 21.76
N TYR A 32 14.85 -3.81 21.95
CA TYR A 32 14.22 -2.60 22.47
C TYR A 32 13.87 -1.70 21.28
N VAL A 33 12.60 -1.43 21.03
CA VAL A 33 12.14 -0.69 19.85
C VAL A 33 11.68 0.69 20.25
N ILE A 34 12.29 1.71 19.63
CA ILE A 34 11.94 3.12 19.76
C ILE A 34 11.23 3.55 18.47
N TYR A 35 10.01 4.05 18.58
CA TYR A 35 9.25 4.56 17.45
C TYR A 35 9.39 6.07 17.37
N LEU A 36 9.97 6.56 16.28
CA LEU A 36 10.11 7.98 16.00
C LEU A 36 9.15 8.41 14.90
N HIS A 37 8.32 9.39 15.20
CA HIS A 37 7.41 9.98 14.25
C HIS A 37 7.61 11.49 14.18
N GLN A 38 7.62 12.02 12.98
CA GLN A 38 7.62 13.46 12.77
C GLN A 38 6.18 14.00 12.92
N ASN A 39 5.95 14.91 13.87
CA ASN A 39 4.70 15.68 14.03
C ASN A 39 3.52 15.02 14.79
N TYR A 40 3.73 14.25 15.85
CA TYR A 40 2.60 13.77 16.68
C TYR A 40 2.80 13.87 18.19
N SER A 41 1.73 14.27 18.87
CA SER A 41 1.54 14.03 20.31
C SER A 41 1.13 12.57 20.52
N PHE A 42 1.91 11.78 21.22
CA PHE A 42 1.62 10.38 21.46
C PHE A 42 1.31 10.10 22.92
N THR A 43 0.30 9.27 23.15
CA THR A 43 -0.10 8.76 24.46
C THR A 43 0.52 7.41 24.79
N LYS A 44 1.22 6.76 23.86
CA LYS A 44 1.83 5.43 24.08
C LYS A 44 3.24 5.53 24.65
N LYS A 45 3.57 4.68 25.63
CA LYS A 45 4.94 4.45 26.10
C LYS A 45 5.86 4.13 24.92
N ASN A 46 7.06 4.70 24.87
CA ASN A 46 8.12 4.49 23.88
C ASN A 46 7.98 5.28 22.56
N TYR A 47 7.08 6.25 22.49
CA TYR A 47 7.08 7.18 21.37
C TYR A 47 7.77 8.46 21.77
N PHE A 48 8.77 8.86 20.97
CA PHE A 48 9.49 10.09 21.16
C PHE A 48 9.32 10.99 19.94
N PHE A 49 9.13 12.26 20.20
CA PHE A 49 9.00 13.26 19.17
C PHE A 49 10.38 13.88 18.90
N ILE A 50 10.88 13.73 17.68
CA ILE A 50 12.17 14.31 17.29
C ILE A 50 12.02 14.95 15.91
N ILE A 51 12.61 16.15 15.78
CA ILE A 51 12.78 16.83 14.51
C ILE A 51 13.84 16.06 13.71
N ASP A 52 13.60 15.79 12.43
CA ASP A 52 14.49 15.03 11.52
C ASP A 52 15.99 15.37 11.66
N TYR A 53 16.27 16.63 11.87
CA TYR A 53 17.64 17.14 11.99
C TYR A 53 18.40 16.56 13.20
N PHE A 54 17.71 16.22 14.28
CA PHE A 54 18.33 15.72 15.50
C PHE A 54 18.43 14.20 15.59
N CYS A 55 17.72 13.45 14.74
CA CYS A 55 17.79 11.97 14.74
C CYS A 55 19.23 11.47 14.56
N ASN A 56 20.03 12.14 13.75
CA ASN A 56 21.40 11.76 13.46
C ASN A 56 22.37 11.94 14.65
N TYR A 57 22.00 12.76 15.64
CA TYR A 57 22.90 13.17 16.72
C TYR A 57 22.54 12.61 18.09
N ILE A 58 21.32 12.12 18.29
CA ILE A 58 20.80 11.84 19.63
C ILE A 58 20.78 10.36 19.97
N TYR A 59 20.66 9.44 18.98
CA TYR A 59 20.49 8.03 19.25
C TYR A 59 21.53 7.14 18.59
N ASN A 60 22.21 6.36 19.43
CA ASN A 60 22.91 5.16 18.98
C ASN A 60 21.92 4.00 18.97
N CYS A 61 21.82 3.31 17.85
CA CYS A 61 21.04 2.11 17.73
C CYS A 61 21.75 1.08 16.85
N ASP A 62 21.40 -0.19 17.01
CA ASP A 62 21.93 -1.25 16.14
C ASP A 62 21.28 -1.18 14.75
N PHE A 63 19.97 -0.90 14.72
CA PHE A 63 19.20 -0.83 13.48
C PHE A 63 18.35 0.42 13.41
N PHE A 64 18.47 1.13 12.29
CA PHE A 64 17.54 2.20 11.91
C PHE A 64 16.65 1.72 10.79
N ILE A 65 15.35 1.58 11.06
CA ILE A 65 14.38 1.02 10.12
C ILE A 65 13.38 2.09 9.70
N SER A 66 13.17 2.25 8.40
CA SER A 66 12.11 3.11 7.86
C SER A 66 11.26 2.39 6.82
N ASN A 67 9.98 2.73 6.72
CA ASN A 67 9.06 2.24 5.69
C ASN A 67 8.77 3.27 4.59
N ASN A 68 9.36 4.45 4.70
CA ASN A 68 9.41 5.46 3.66
C ASN A 68 10.86 5.85 3.41
N VAL A 69 11.20 6.12 2.16
CA VAL A 69 12.54 6.59 1.83
C VAL A 69 12.77 7.96 2.44
N CYS A 70 13.73 8.06 3.34
CA CYS A 70 14.10 9.28 4.08
C CYS A 70 15.55 9.68 3.79
N ASP A 71 15.92 10.87 4.25
CA ASP A 71 17.29 11.40 4.15
C ASP A 71 18.03 11.39 5.48
N SER A 72 17.30 11.14 6.58
CA SER A 72 17.85 11.14 7.95
C SER A 72 18.15 9.71 8.38
N PHE A 73 19.34 9.52 8.95
CA PHE A 73 19.82 8.23 9.45
C PHE A 73 20.52 8.44 10.79
N THR A 74 20.58 7.41 11.61
CA THR A 74 21.41 7.42 12.81
C THR A 74 22.85 7.05 12.46
N PRO A 75 23.86 7.70 13.06
CA PRO A 75 25.24 7.31 12.85
C PRO A 75 25.51 5.92 13.41
N ASN A 76 26.40 5.19 12.77
CA ASN A 76 26.87 3.85 13.21
C ASN A 76 25.78 2.75 13.30
N SER A 77 24.61 2.98 12.72
CA SER A 77 23.55 1.99 12.66
C SER A 77 23.50 1.27 11.31
N ILE A 78 22.91 0.08 11.30
CA ILE A 78 22.51 -0.60 10.07
C ILE A 78 21.19 0.01 9.59
N ASN A 79 21.24 0.75 8.49
CA ASN A 79 20.10 1.45 7.92
C ASN A 79 19.29 0.51 7.01
N ILE A 80 18.01 0.31 7.34
CA ILE A 80 17.13 -0.64 6.68
C ILE A 80 15.89 0.08 6.13
N TYR A 81 15.63 -0.08 4.84
CA TYR A 81 14.36 0.32 4.23
C TYR A 81 13.45 -0.89 4.07
N ILE A 82 12.26 -0.84 4.66
CA ILE A 82 11.20 -1.85 4.44
C ILE A 82 10.20 -1.26 3.46
N HIS A 83 10.15 -1.79 2.25
CA HIS A 83 9.22 -1.33 1.23
C HIS A 83 7.78 -1.66 1.61
N HIS A 84 6.90 -0.68 1.53
CA HIS A 84 5.53 -0.78 2.02
C HIS A 84 4.52 -1.29 0.99
N ASP A 85 4.92 -1.50 -0.26
CA ASP A 85 4.09 -2.06 -1.32
C ASP A 85 4.54 -3.48 -1.70
N ILE A 86 3.62 -4.23 -2.31
CA ILE A 86 3.91 -5.58 -2.81
C ILE A 86 4.84 -5.51 -4.01
N PHE A 87 4.65 -4.49 -4.85
CA PHE A 87 5.46 -4.21 -6.03
C PHE A 87 6.11 -2.82 -5.91
N ASP A 88 6.27 -2.12 -7.01
CA ASP A 88 7.16 -0.98 -7.16
C ASP A 88 6.46 0.37 -7.34
N THR A 89 5.15 0.40 -7.51
CA THR A 89 4.49 1.45 -8.29
C THR A 89 4.47 2.86 -7.76
N PRO A 90 3.94 3.18 -6.56
CA PRO A 90 3.78 4.60 -6.23
C PRO A 90 5.13 5.31 -6.12
N LEU A 91 6.15 4.63 -5.65
CA LEU A 91 7.50 5.17 -5.49
C LEU A 91 8.13 5.58 -6.83
N VAL A 92 7.98 4.72 -7.83
CA VAL A 92 8.60 4.91 -9.15
C VAL A 92 7.91 6.01 -9.95
N ILE A 93 6.59 6.13 -9.79
CA ILE A 93 5.80 7.15 -10.51
C ILE A 93 5.96 8.53 -9.88
N ALA A 94 6.11 8.60 -8.56
CA ALA A 94 6.06 9.85 -7.81
C ALA A 94 7.33 10.69 -7.91
N LYS A 95 8.49 10.08 -8.14
CA LYS A 95 9.78 10.76 -7.99
C LYS A 95 10.65 10.60 -9.24
N LYS A 96 11.56 11.57 -9.43
CA LYS A 96 12.64 11.45 -10.40
C LYS A 96 13.49 10.26 -9.99
N GLU A 97 13.67 9.30 -10.87
CA GLU A 97 14.40 8.04 -10.65
C GLU A 97 15.78 8.25 -10.01
N LYS A 98 16.51 9.27 -10.47
CA LYS A 98 17.83 9.62 -9.92
C LYS A 98 17.77 9.99 -8.45
N THR A 99 16.86 10.90 -8.05
CA THR A 99 16.74 11.34 -6.65
C THR A 99 16.34 10.19 -5.72
N LEU A 100 15.46 9.29 -6.18
CA LEU A 100 15.07 8.13 -5.40
C LEU A 100 16.21 7.13 -5.29
N ARG A 101 16.94 6.88 -6.37
CA ARG A 101 18.14 6.04 -6.38
C ARG A 101 19.18 6.53 -5.38
N ASP A 102 19.51 7.82 -5.40
CA ASP A 102 20.53 8.41 -4.52
C ASP A 102 20.15 8.24 -3.04
N ARG A 103 18.87 8.33 -2.71
CA ARG A 103 18.36 8.07 -1.36
C ARG A 103 18.41 6.58 -0.98
N LEU A 104 18.04 5.70 -1.91
CA LEU A 104 18.09 4.25 -1.67
C LEU A 104 19.50 3.74 -1.45
N LEU A 105 20.50 4.35 -2.11
CA LEU A 105 21.91 4.02 -1.95
C LEU A 105 22.47 4.33 -0.54
N LYS A 106 21.77 5.16 0.25
CA LYS A 106 22.16 5.46 1.63
C LYS A 106 21.80 4.33 2.62
N TYR A 107 20.96 3.39 2.23
CA TYR A 107 20.60 2.23 3.05
C TYR A 107 21.64 1.12 2.93
N ASN A 108 21.83 0.36 4.01
CA ASN A 108 22.61 -0.88 3.98
C ASN A 108 21.77 -2.01 3.39
N HIS A 109 20.48 -2.06 3.73
CA HIS A 109 19.57 -3.11 3.29
C HIS A 109 18.22 -2.53 2.83
N ILE A 110 17.65 -3.20 1.82
CA ILE A 110 16.27 -2.97 1.36
C ILE A 110 15.51 -4.29 1.49
N LEU A 111 14.45 -4.28 2.28
CA LEU A 111 13.60 -5.44 2.51
C LEU A 111 12.31 -5.30 1.69
N LEU A 112 12.06 -6.26 0.81
CA LEU A 112 10.98 -6.24 -0.16
C LEU A 112 9.97 -7.36 0.08
N ALA A 113 8.75 -7.14 -0.41
CA ALA A 113 7.67 -8.11 -0.30
C ALA A 113 7.78 -9.26 -1.32
N SER A 114 8.32 -9.00 -2.52
CA SER A 114 8.26 -9.94 -3.63
C SER A 114 9.51 -9.94 -4.51
N GLY A 115 9.69 -11.06 -5.24
CA GLY A 115 10.76 -11.17 -6.25
C GLY A 115 10.57 -10.21 -7.43
N LEU A 116 9.33 -9.89 -7.78
CA LEU A 116 9.05 -8.89 -8.82
C LEU A 116 9.52 -7.50 -8.40
N ALA A 117 9.24 -7.09 -7.15
CA ALA A 117 9.76 -5.84 -6.62
C ALA A 117 11.31 -5.83 -6.66
N LYS A 118 11.97 -6.93 -6.26
CA LYS A 118 13.43 -7.03 -6.31
C LYS A 118 13.98 -6.82 -7.72
N LYS A 119 13.41 -7.48 -8.72
CA LYS A 119 13.81 -7.31 -10.13
C LYS A 119 13.72 -5.85 -10.58
N ILE A 120 12.63 -5.17 -10.23
CA ILE A 120 12.44 -3.76 -10.60
C ILE A 120 13.43 -2.84 -9.87
N PHE A 121 13.65 -3.04 -8.57
CA PHE A 121 14.62 -2.25 -7.82
C PHE A 121 16.03 -2.40 -8.40
N ILE A 122 16.43 -3.60 -8.78
CA ILE A 122 17.72 -3.84 -9.42
C ILE A 122 17.78 -3.16 -10.80
N ASN A 123 16.81 -3.42 -11.67
CA ASN A 123 16.86 -2.99 -13.07
C ASN A 123 16.66 -1.48 -13.25
N LEU A 124 15.72 -0.89 -12.48
CA LEU A 124 15.36 0.51 -12.63
C LEU A 124 16.35 1.44 -11.90
N PHE A 125 16.78 1.05 -10.70
CA PHE A 125 17.68 1.88 -9.89
C PHE A 125 19.14 1.47 -10.00
N GLY A 126 19.46 0.41 -10.74
CA GLY A 126 20.83 -0.09 -10.85
C GLY A 126 21.43 -0.55 -9.51
N LEU A 127 20.60 -1.05 -8.61
CA LEU A 127 21.00 -1.47 -7.26
C LEU A 127 21.53 -2.92 -7.31
N THR A 128 22.68 -3.12 -7.94
CA THR A 128 23.25 -4.46 -8.15
C THR A 128 24.14 -4.90 -7.01
N MET A 129 24.90 -3.99 -6.38
CA MET A 129 25.87 -4.31 -5.34
C MET A 129 25.51 -3.75 -3.98
N LYS A 130 25.02 -2.52 -3.90
CA LYS A 130 24.57 -1.86 -2.67
C LYS A 130 23.30 -1.06 -2.97
N PRO A 131 22.32 -0.99 -2.05
CA PRO A 131 22.17 -1.78 -0.81
C PRO A 131 21.88 -3.26 -1.06
N ASN A 132 22.07 -4.10 -0.03
CA ASN A 132 21.66 -5.51 -0.09
C ASN A 132 20.13 -5.60 -0.16
N ILE A 133 19.60 -6.33 -1.15
CA ILE A 133 18.16 -6.44 -1.36
C ILE A 133 17.69 -7.85 -1.01
N GLU A 134 16.83 -7.95 0.02
CA GLU A 134 16.28 -9.22 0.51
C GLU A 134 14.75 -9.27 0.41
N ILE A 135 14.22 -10.48 0.22
CA ILE A 135 12.78 -10.73 0.18
C ILE A 135 12.37 -11.33 1.51
N ILE A 136 11.63 -10.54 2.31
CA ILE A 136 11.14 -10.99 3.62
C ILE A 136 9.67 -11.43 3.60
N GLY A 137 8.89 -11.03 2.59
CA GLY A 137 7.44 -11.21 2.51
C GLY A 137 6.68 -9.90 2.72
N TYR A 138 5.35 -10.01 2.81
CA TYR A 138 4.48 -8.84 2.92
C TYR A 138 3.70 -8.84 4.24
N PHE A 139 4.18 -8.10 5.20
CA PHE A 139 3.68 -8.10 6.58
C PHE A 139 2.19 -7.75 6.69
N LYS A 140 1.68 -6.81 5.89
CA LYS A 140 0.24 -6.48 5.88
C LYS A 140 -0.62 -7.69 5.56
N LEU A 141 -0.22 -8.47 4.55
CA LEU A 141 -0.98 -9.64 4.14
C LEU A 141 -0.95 -10.73 5.22
N ASP A 142 0.22 -10.94 5.83
CA ASP A 142 0.39 -11.92 6.91
C ASP A 142 -0.51 -11.60 8.12
N PHE A 143 -0.65 -10.33 8.47
CA PHE A 143 -1.55 -9.92 9.55
C PHE A 143 -3.02 -10.07 9.17
N LEU A 144 -3.39 -9.54 8.00
CA LEU A 144 -4.77 -9.52 7.54
C LEU A 144 -5.36 -10.92 7.31
N LEU A 145 -4.52 -11.90 6.93
CA LEU A 145 -4.96 -13.28 6.75
C LEU A 145 -5.20 -14.01 8.08
N ASN A 146 -4.56 -13.57 9.16
CA ASN A 146 -4.70 -14.19 10.48
C ASN A 146 -5.86 -13.62 11.32
N GLU A 147 -6.49 -12.54 10.88
CA GLU A 147 -7.64 -11.96 11.61
C GLU A 147 -8.95 -12.68 11.23
N LYS A 148 -9.78 -12.94 12.23
CA LYS A 148 -11.13 -13.51 12.01
C LYS A 148 -12.04 -12.47 11.36
N ILE A 149 -12.63 -12.83 10.23
CA ILE A 149 -13.44 -11.94 9.40
C ILE A 149 -14.92 -12.12 9.73
N LYS A 150 -15.62 -11.02 10.00
CA LYS A 150 -17.07 -10.97 9.94
C LYS A 150 -17.50 -10.82 8.47
N LYS A 151 -18.15 -11.81 7.91
CA LYS A 151 -18.73 -11.71 6.56
C LYS A 151 -19.94 -10.79 6.61
N THR A 152 -19.92 -9.68 5.92
CA THR A 152 -21.12 -8.88 5.69
C THR A 152 -21.95 -9.49 4.56
N LYS A 153 -23.28 -9.48 4.73
CA LYS A 153 -24.20 -10.10 3.76
C LYS A 153 -24.50 -9.22 2.55
N VAL A 154 -24.14 -7.94 2.59
CA VAL A 154 -24.52 -6.98 1.54
C VAL A 154 -23.45 -6.91 0.45
N PRO A 155 -23.79 -7.25 -0.81
CA PRO A 155 -22.85 -7.15 -1.91
C PRO A 155 -22.37 -5.72 -2.16
N THR A 156 -21.06 -5.51 -2.20
CA THR A 156 -20.45 -4.18 -2.19
C THR A 156 -19.34 -4.05 -3.24
N ILE A 157 -19.19 -2.84 -3.77
CA ILE A 157 -18.03 -2.43 -4.57
C ILE A 157 -17.26 -1.39 -3.79
N ILE A 158 -15.93 -1.53 -3.69
CA ILE A 158 -15.05 -0.51 -3.14
C ILE A 158 -14.54 0.38 -4.26
N ILE A 159 -14.59 1.69 -4.06
CA ILE A 159 -13.87 2.68 -4.88
C ILE A 159 -12.72 3.23 -4.04
N ALA A 160 -11.48 2.92 -4.42
CA ALA A 160 -10.28 3.27 -3.66
C ALA A 160 -9.30 4.06 -4.53
N PRO A 161 -9.47 5.38 -4.68
CA PRO A 161 -8.57 6.22 -5.47
C PRO A 161 -7.21 6.38 -4.80
N THR A 162 -6.16 6.57 -5.61
CA THR A 162 -4.87 7.06 -5.11
C THR A 162 -4.97 8.52 -4.65
N ASP A 163 -3.94 9.00 -3.94
CA ASP A 163 -3.86 10.39 -3.52
C ASP A 163 -3.95 11.35 -4.71
N TYR A 164 -5.03 12.10 -4.80
CA TYR A 164 -5.22 13.04 -5.91
C TYR A 164 -4.34 14.30 -5.81
N LYS A 165 -3.77 14.58 -4.63
CA LYS A 165 -2.83 15.70 -4.45
C LYS A 165 -1.43 15.32 -4.96
N ALA A 166 -0.99 14.12 -4.64
CA ALA A 166 0.31 13.61 -5.09
C ALA A 166 0.28 13.16 -6.56
N PHE A 167 -0.85 12.62 -7.03
CA PHE A 167 -0.98 12.01 -8.37
C PHE A 167 -2.23 12.49 -9.13
N PRO A 168 -2.40 13.82 -9.32
CA PRO A 168 -3.62 14.37 -9.88
C PRO A 168 -3.95 13.83 -11.27
N GLN A 169 -2.93 13.55 -12.10
CA GLN A 169 -3.10 13.05 -13.46
C GLN A 169 -3.54 11.58 -13.53
N PHE A 170 -3.32 10.81 -12.47
CA PHE A 170 -3.63 9.39 -12.43
C PHE A 170 -4.89 9.06 -11.64
N SER A 171 -5.23 9.92 -10.69
CA SER A 171 -6.30 9.65 -9.75
C SER A 171 -7.69 9.63 -10.42
N LEU A 172 -8.43 8.55 -10.18
CA LEU A 172 -9.82 8.42 -10.62
C LEU A 172 -10.78 9.38 -9.88
N TYR A 173 -10.28 10.12 -8.92
CA TYR A 173 -11.08 11.00 -8.06
C TYR A 173 -11.95 11.99 -8.85
N LYS A 174 -11.46 12.49 -9.99
CA LYS A 174 -12.21 13.40 -10.87
C LYS A 174 -13.46 12.75 -11.49
N ASP A 175 -13.44 11.43 -11.66
CA ASP A 175 -14.51 10.64 -12.25
C ASP A 175 -15.32 9.86 -11.20
N ALA A 176 -15.00 10.02 -9.90
CA ALA A 176 -15.59 9.25 -8.82
C ALA A 176 -17.12 9.35 -8.78
N MET A 177 -17.68 10.56 -8.90
CA MET A 177 -19.12 10.79 -8.94
C MET A 177 -19.80 10.05 -10.11
N LEU A 178 -19.19 10.07 -11.27
CA LEU A 178 -19.67 9.38 -12.46
C LEU A 178 -19.66 7.86 -12.25
N ILE A 179 -18.59 7.32 -11.65
CA ILE A 179 -18.45 5.89 -11.37
C ILE A 179 -19.50 5.44 -10.35
N ILE A 180 -19.68 6.20 -9.27
CA ILE A 180 -20.69 5.92 -8.23
C ILE A 180 -22.09 5.90 -8.87
N ASN A 181 -22.46 6.95 -9.60
CA ASN A 181 -23.77 7.04 -10.27
C ASN A 181 -23.99 5.88 -11.23
N TYR A 182 -22.97 5.47 -11.98
CA TYR A 182 -23.07 4.32 -12.87
C TYR A 182 -23.39 3.02 -12.09
N ILE A 183 -22.68 2.76 -10.99
CA ILE A 183 -22.90 1.56 -10.15
C ILE A 183 -24.31 1.57 -9.57
N LEU A 184 -24.73 2.69 -8.98
CA LEU A 184 -26.06 2.84 -8.37
C LEU A 184 -27.19 2.61 -9.38
N LYS A 185 -27.00 3.11 -10.62
CA LYS A 185 -28.01 3.00 -11.69
C LYS A 185 -28.04 1.61 -12.35
N LYS A 186 -26.88 0.95 -12.44
CA LYS A 186 -26.74 -0.28 -13.25
C LYS A 186 -26.61 -1.56 -12.41
N THR A 187 -26.56 -1.44 -11.11
CA THR A 187 -26.43 -2.60 -10.19
C THR A 187 -27.20 -2.35 -8.90
N ASN A 188 -27.48 -3.43 -8.17
CA ASN A 188 -28.02 -3.36 -6.81
C ASN A 188 -26.93 -3.41 -5.73
N LEU A 189 -25.66 -3.18 -6.11
CA LEU A 189 -24.52 -3.23 -5.19
C LEU A 189 -24.39 -1.94 -4.40
N ASN A 190 -23.96 -2.04 -3.16
CA ASN A 190 -23.55 -0.88 -2.39
C ASN A 190 -22.17 -0.39 -2.84
N VAL A 191 -21.89 0.88 -2.61
CA VAL A 191 -20.62 1.51 -2.91
C VAL A 191 -19.96 1.93 -1.61
N VAL A 192 -18.78 1.42 -1.33
CA VAL A 192 -17.91 1.95 -0.28
C VAL A 192 -16.85 2.82 -0.95
N PHE A 193 -16.87 4.10 -0.65
CA PHE A 193 -15.83 5.02 -1.08
C PHE A 193 -14.74 5.07 0.00
N ARG A 194 -13.53 4.59 -0.33
CA ARG A 194 -12.38 4.58 0.56
C ARG A 194 -11.31 5.53 0.04
N PRO A 195 -11.26 6.78 0.52
CA PRO A 195 -10.27 7.75 0.08
C PRO A 195 -8.85 7.34 0.53
N HIS A 196 -7.84 7.83 -0.18
CA HIS A 196 -6.48 7.77 0.35
C HIS A 196 -6.40 8.54 1.68
N PRO A 197 -5.66 8.06 2.70
CA PRO A 197 -5.61 8.70 4.02
C PRO A 197 -5.27 10.20 3.99
N SER A 198 -4.37 10.63 3.09
CA SER A 198 -4.03 12.06 2.92
C SER A 198 -5.16 12.93 2.38
N ASN A 199 -6.24 12.33 1.87
CA ASN A 199 -7.39 13.03 1.32
C ASN A 199 -8.59 13.08 2.26
N ILE A 200 -8.54 12.41 3.41
CA ILE A 200 -9.59 12.45 4.43
C ILE A 200 -9.76 13.91 4.91
N GLY A 201 -11.00 14.35 5.06
CA GLY A 201 -11.34 15.73 5.48
C GLY A 201 -11.12 16.80 4.39
N SER A 202 -10.72 16.44 3.17
CA SER A 202 -10.54 17.41 2.09
C SER A 202 -11.89 17.95 1.58
N LYS A 203 -11.93 19.23 1.16
CA LYS A 203 -13.13 19.84 0.54
C LYS A 203 -13.67 19.01 -0.63
N LYS A 204 -12.79 18.41 -1.42
CA LYS A 204 -13.17 17.55 -2.55
C LYS A 204 -13.92 16.30 -2.10
N LEU A 205 -13.48 15.67 -1.00
CA LEU A 205 -14.15 14.51 -0.43
C LEU A 205 -15.51 14.90 0.15
N ILE A 206 -15.57 16.00 0.92
CA ILE A 206 -16.81 16.52 1.52
C ILE A 206 -17.83 16.81 0.40
N ASN A 207 -17.43 17.50 -0.65
CA ASN A 207 -18.31 17.80 -1.79
C ASN A 207 -18.79 16.53 -2.49
N LEU A 208 -17.89 15.57 -2.76
CA LEU A 208 -18.28 14.29 -3.38
C LEU A 208 -19.34 13.56 -2.56
N LEU A 209 -19.11 13.43 -1.26
CA LEU A 209 -20.03 12.71 -0.36
C LEU A 209 -21.33 13.49 -0.14
N GLY A 210 -21.29 14.82 -0.14
CA GLY A 210 -22.47 15.68 -0.07
C GLY A 210 -23.51 15.37 -1.15
N HIS A 211 -23.08 15.01 -2.36
CA HIS A 211 -23.98 14.59 -3.44
C HIS A 211 -24.71 13.26 -3.18
N PHE A 212 -24.20 12.44 -2.25
CA PHE A 212 -24.76 11.12 -1.95
C PHE A 212 -25.27 11.02 -0.50
N LYS A 213 -25.39 12.12 0.21
CA LYS A 213 -25.74 12.16 1.63
C LYS A 213 -27.02 11.38 1.95
N GLU A 214 -28.03 11.49 1.09
CA GLU A 214 -29.32 10.81 1.27
C GLU A 214 -29.35 9.39 0.66
N ASN A 215 -28.24 8.89 0.13
CA ASN A 215 -28.20 7.59 -0.51
C ASN A 215 -27.51 6.54 0.38
N GLU A 216 -28.31 5.75 1.09
CA GLU A 216 -27.84 4.71 2.02
C GLU A 216 -26.92 3.65 1.39
N ARG A 217 -26.93 3.55 0.04
CA ARG A 217 -26.04 2.62 -0.68
C ARG A 217 -24.63 3.18 -0.88
N VAL A 218 -24.33 4.43 -0.49
CA VAL A 218 -23.00 5.02 -0.58
C VAL A 218 -22.44 5.26 0.81
N ILE A 219 -21.38 4.58 1.14
CA ILE A 219 -20.76 4.56 2.47
C ILE A 219 -19.34 5.09 2.36
N LEU A 220 -18.96 6.01 3.25
CA LEU A 220 -17.57 6.40 3.44
C LEU A 220 -16.87 5.38 4.36
N ASP A 221 -15.71 4.89 3.94
CA ASP A 221 -14.79 4.15 4.81
C ASP A 221 -13.49 4.96 4.97
N ASP A 222 -13.37 5.64 6.10
CA ASP A 222 -12.17 6.35 6.55
C ASP A 222 -11.46 5.62 7.69
N SER A 223 -11.88 4.38 7.98
CA SER A 223 -11.33 3.56 9.06
C SER A 223 -9.85 3.21 8.82
N HIS A 224 -9.10 3.07 9.90
CA HIS A 224 -7.72 2.57 9.83
C HIS A 224 -7.67 1.09 9.48
N ASN A 225 -8.66 0.30 9.92
CA ASN A 225 -8.77 -1.12 9.58
C ASN A 225 -9.67 -1.31 8.37
N TYR A 226 -9.05 -1.56 7.21
CA TYR A 226 -9.75 -1.79 5.94
C TYR A 226 -10.13 -3.25 5.69
N GLN A 227 -9.79 -4.15 6.59
CA GLN A 227 -9.97 -5.58 6.39
C GLN A 227 -11.45 -5.97 6.24
N GLU A 228 -12.31 -5.44 7.09
CA GLU A 228 -13.75 -5.72 7.05
C GLU A 228 -14.34 -5.23 5.72
N THR A 229 -14.00 -4.02 5.32
CA THR A 229 -14.40 -3.43 4.04
C THR A 229 -13.92 -4.27 2.84
N TYR A 230 -12.66 -4.72 2.85
CA TYR A 230 -12.13 -5.51 1.75
C TYR A 230 -12.82 -6.87 1.65
N ASN A 231 -13.04 -7.52 2.77
CA ASN A 231 -13.65 -8.84 2.80
C ASN A 231 -15.14 -8.83 2.39
N SER A 232 -15.87 -7.77 2.73
CA SER A 232 -17.27 -7.58 2.34
C SER A 232 -17.42 -7.28 0.85
N ALA A 233 -16.44 -6.65 0.23
CA ALA A 233 -16.56 -6.24 -1.16
C ALA A 233 -16.46 -7.40 -2.16
N ASN A 234 -17.18 -7.28 -3.25
CA ASN A 234 -17.17 -8.21 -4.37
C ASN A 234 -16.15 -7.84 -5.43
N LEU A 235 -15.76 -6.56 -5.48
CA LEU A 235 -14.90 -5.96 -6.47
C LEU A 235 -14.30 -4.68 -5.91
N MET A 236 -13.06 -4.38 -6.29
CA MET A 236 -12.47 -3.06 -6.08
C MET A 236 -12.32 -2.32 -7.42
N ILE A 237 -12.64 -1.03 -7.43
CA ILE A 237 -12.33 -0.11 -8.51
C ILE A 237 -11.27 0.86 -8.00
N THR A 238 -10.15 0.91 -8.67
CA THR A 238 -9.03 1.79 -8.31
C THR A 238 -8.30 2.28 -9.55
N ASP A 239 -7.24 3.05 -9.37
CA ASP A 239 -6.42 3.60 -10.47
C ASP A 239 -4.99 3.03 -10.47
N ILE A 240 -4.03 3.75 -9.86
CA ILE A 240 -2.64 3.32 -9.71
C ILE A 240 -2.29 2.94 -8.27
N SER A 241 -3.26 2.86 -7.39
CA SER A 241 -3.01 2.58 -5.98
C SER A 241 -2.51 1.16 -5.74
N GLY A 242 -1.43 1.01 -4.97
CA GLY A 242 -0.87 -0.29 -4.55
C GLY A 242 -1.86 -1.16 -3.77
N THR A 243 -2.89 -0.54 -3.20
CA THR A 243 -3.98 -1.23 -2.48
C THR A 243 -4.73 -2.26 -3.33
N ALA A 244 -4.70 -2.12 -4.67
CA ALA A 244 -5.27 -3.09 -5.61
C ALA A 244 -4.76 -4.51 -5.37
N TYR A 245 -3.45 -4.64 -5.23
CA TYR A 245 -2.81 -5.94 -4.98
C TYR A 245 -3.04 -6.44 -3.57
N THR A 246 -3.02 -5.56 -2.58
CA THR A 246 -3.38 -5.93 -1.20
C THR A 246 -4.80 -6.49 -1.14
N TYR A 247 -5.77 -5.82 -1.79
CA TYR A 247 -7.15 -6.29 -1.88
C TYR A 247 -7.25 -7.65 -2.60
N ALA A 248 -6.69 -7.75 -3.80
CA ALA A 248 -6.76 -8.98 -4.60
C ALA A 248 -6.11 -10.16 -3.86
N PHE A 249 -4.97 -9.96 -3.21
CA PHE A 249 -4.25 -11.02 -2.53
C PHE A 249 -4.90 -11.44 -1.22
N LEU A 250 -5.53 -10.50 -0.51
CA LEU A 250 -6.29 -10.82 0.69
C LEU A 250 -7.58 -11.58 0.38
N THR A 251 -8.34 -11.09 -0.59
CA THR A 251 -9.73 -11.51 -0.82
C THR A 251 -9.89 -12.55 -1.93
N LYS A 252 -8.89 -12.71 -2.80
CA LYS A 252 -8.93 -13.50 -4.05
C LYS A 252 -9.97 -12.98 -5.04
N LYS A 253 -10.39 -11.74 -4.90
CA LYS A 253 -11.40 -11.08 -5.74
C LYS A 253 -10.75 -10.11 -6.74
N PRO A 254 -11.41 -9.90 -7.91
CA PRO A 254 -10.83 -9.10 -8.98
C PRO A 254 -10.84 -7.60 -8.70
N VAL A 255 -10.05 -6.88 -9.51
CA VAL A 255 -9.91 -5.42 -9.49
C VAL A 255 -10.23 -4.82 -10.85
N ILE A 256 -10.92 -3.70 -10.87
CA ILE A 256 -11.00 -2.81 -12.05
C ILE A 256 -9.98 -1.68 -11.87
N PHE A 257 -9.07 -1.58 -12.82
CA PHE A 257 -8.15 -0.46 -12.93
C PHE A 257 -8.76 0.61 -13.85
N TYR A 258 -9.36 1.63 -13.24
CA TYR A 258 -9.95 2.73 -13.97
C TYR A 258 -8.87 3.72 -14.40
N CYS A 259 -8.59 3.75 -15.69
CA CYS A 259 -7.58 4.62 -16.28
C CYS A 259 -8.24 5.84 -16.92
N SER A 260 -8.20 6.98 -16.25
CA SER A 260 -8.64 8.27 -16.77
C SER A 260 -7.51 9.08 -17.41
N PHE A 261 -6.30 8.52 -17.43
CA PHE A 261 -5.08 9.19 -17.90
C PHE A 261 -4.67 8.75 -19.31
N ASN A 262 -3.81 9.57 -19.91
CA ASN A 262 -3.36 9.38 -21.27
C ASN A 262 -2.59 8.06 -21.45
N LYS A 263 -2.84 7.39 -22.56
CA LYS A 263 -2.12 6.17 -23.01
C LYS A 263 -0.59 6.32 -23.02
N ARG A 264 -0.09 7.54 -23.29
CA ARG A 264 1.35 7.84 -23.29
C ARG A 264 1.98 7.64 -21.91
N LEU A 265 1.28 8.06 -20.83
CA LEU A 265 1.75 7.85 -19.45
C LEU A 265 1.74 6.37 -19.07
N GLU A 266 0.73 5.61 -19.50
CA GLU A 266 0.69 4.18 -19.26
C GLU A 266 1.83 3.45 -19.95
N ASN A 267 2.13 3.81 -21.21
CA ASN A 267 3.24 3.22 -21.97
C ASN A 267 4.60 3.48 -21.32
N LYS A 268 4.78 4.63 -20.66
CA LYS A 268 6.00 4.93 -19.91
C LYS A 268 6.25 3.92 -18.77
N PHE A 269 5.18 3.44 -18.15
CA PHE A 269 5.26 2.58 -16.97
C PHE A 269 4.85 1.13 -17.21
N LYS A 270 4.54 0.75 -18.47
CA LYS A 270 4.07 -0.60 -18.83
C LYS A 270 4.98 -1.74 -18.41
N ASN A 271 6.28 -1.45 -18.23
CA ASN A 271 7.28 -2.45 -17.85
C ASN A 271 7.33 -2.71 -16.34
N LEU A 272 6.71 -1.87 -15.52
CA LEU A 272 6.60 -2.09 -14.09
C LEU A 272 5.69 -3.29 -13.79
N SER A 273 6.05 -4.09 -12.80
CA SER A 273 5.26 -5.27 -12.39
C SER A 273 3.82 -4.90 -12.06
N TYR A 274 3.62 -3.76 -11.44
CA TYR A 274 2.29 -3.23 -11.15
C TYR A 274 1.40 -3.13 -12.40
N PHE A 275 1.92 -2.67 -13.53
CA PHE A 275 1.14 -2.52 -14.76
C PHE A 275 1.03 -3.83 -15.54
N LYS A 276 2.06 -4.66 -15.52
CA LYS A 276 2.05 -5.97 -16.18
C LYS A 276 1.03 -6.92 -15.57
N GLU A 277 0.98 -6.95 -14.23
CA GLU A 277 0.14 -7.89 -13.50
C GLU A 277 -1.32 -7.45 -13.36
N ARG A 278 -1.70 -6.27 -13.87
CA ARG A 278 -3.09 -5.79 -13.81
C ARG A 278 -4.09 -6.77 -14.42
N ASN A 279 -3.75 -7.34 -15.59
CA ASN A 279 -4.64 -8.28 -16.28
C ASN A 279 -4.71 -9.64 -15.57
N THR A 280 -3.71 -9.98 -14.75
CA THR A 280 -3.70 -11.19 -13.93
C THR A 280 -4.72 -11.09 -12.80
N ILE A 281 -4.82 -9.94 -12.13
CA ILE A 281 -5.72 -9.75 -10.98
C ILE A 281 -7.02 -9.03 -11.32
N GLY A 282 -7.19 -8.55 -12.56
CA GLY A 282 -8.37 -7.77 -12.91
C GLY A 282 -8.41 -7.31 -14.35
N MET A 283 -9.00 -6.14 -14.56
CA MET A 283 -9.22 -5.58 -15.89
C MET A 283 -8.99 -4.07 -15.89
N THR A 284 -8.39 -3.55 -16.97
CA THR A 284 -8.28 -2.12 -17.20
C THR A 284 -9.53 -1.59 -17.93
N VAL A 285 -10.13 -0.52 -17.37
CA VAL A 285 -11.28 0.20 -17.92
C VAL A 285 -10.87 1.63 -18.23
N ARG A 286 -11.13 2.09 -19.46
CA ARG A 286 -10.75 3.42 -19.94
C ARG A 286 -11.99 4.31 -20.10
N GLY A 287 -12.20 5.18 -19.13
CA GLY A 287 -13.30 6.13 -19.14
C GLY A 287 -14.69 5.49 -19.01
N LYS A 288 -15.71 6.34 -19.00
CA LYS A 288 -17.11 5.98 -18.74
C LYS A 288 -17.70 4.95 -19.69
N ASN A 289 -17.31 5.01 -20.96
CA ASN A 289 -17.87 4.14 -22.02
C ASN A 289 -17.52 2.66 -21.82
N GLN A 290 -16.52 2.37 -21.01
CA GLN A 290 -16.11 0.98 -20.71
C GLN A 290 -16.59 0.48 -19.33
N LEU A 291 -17.35 1.26 -18.57
CA LEU A 291 -17.87 0.84 -17.27
C LEU A 291 -18.81 -0.38 -17.37
N HIS A 292 -19.42 -0.64 -18.53
CA HIS A 292 -20.20 -1.87 -18.78
C HIS A 292 -19.40 -3.15 -18.55
N LYS A 293 -18.08 -3.10 -18.65
CA LYS A 293 -17.17 -4.24 -18.34
C LYS A 293 -17.21 -4.66 -16.87
N LEU A 294 -17.83 -3.88 -15.99
CA LEU A 294 -18.08 -4.24 -14.60
C LEU A 294 -18.82 -5.58 -14.48
N ASN A 295 -19.86 -5.78 -15.27
CA ASN A 295 -20.60 -7.05 -15.27
C ASN A 295 -19.76 -8.22 -15.79
N LEU A 296 -18.90 -7.97 -16.79
CA LEU A 296 -18.02 -9.02 -17.32
C LEU A 296 -17.04 -9.53 -16.26
N ILE A 297 -16.45 -8.62 -15.47
CA ILE A 297 -15.50 -9.03 -14.42
C ILE A 297 -16.19 -9.73 -13.26
N LEU A 298 -17.39 -9.28 -12.88
CA LEU A 298 -18.21 -9.92 -11.84
C LEU A 298 -18.60 -11.35 -12.21
N ASN A 299 -18.89 -11.62 -13.49
CA ASN A 299 -19.23 -12.95 -13.99
C ASN A 299 -18.01 -13.88 -14.13
N ASN A 300 -16.80 -13.34 -14.16
CA ASN A 300 -15.55 -14.10 -14.34
C ASN A 300 -14.71 -14.25 -13.05
N LYS A 301 -15.30 -14.13 -11.88
CA LYS A 301 -14.59 -14.14 -10.58
C LYS A 301 -13.68 -15.37 -10.41
N LYS A 302 -14.15 -16.58 -10.73
CA LYS A 302 -13.37 -17.82 -10.59
C LYS A 302 -12.07 -17.81 -11.41
N LYS A 303 -12.10 -17.23 -12.62
CA LYS A 303 -10.88 -17.06 -13.43
C LYS A 303 -9.84 -16.20 -12.73
N TYR A 304 -10.28 -15.05 -12.21
CA TYR A 304 -9.37 -14.14 -11.51
C TYR A 304 -8.85 -14.73 -10.19
N GLU A 305 -9.70 -15.44 -9.45
CA GLU A 305 -9.29 -16.15 -8.24
C GLU A 305 -8.13 -17.13 -8.51
N LYS A 306 -8.26 -17.96 -9.56
CA LYS A 306 -7.19 -18.86 -9.99
C LYS A 306 -5.89 -18.12 -10.31
N ASN A 307 -5.99 -17.07 -11.12
CA ASN A 307 -4.82 -16.27 -11.53
C ASN A 307 -4.15 -15.57 -10.34
N ILE A 308 -4.95 -14.98 -9.42
CA ILE A 308 -4.47 -14.33 -8.21
C ILE A 308 -3.72 -15.33 -7.32
N ASN A 309 -4.28 -16.54 -7.11
CA ASN A 309 -3.63 -17.57 -6.33
C ASN A 309 -2.29 -18.02 -6.92
N GLN A 310 -2.22 -18.15 -8.24
CA GLN A 310 -0.99 -18.45 -8.95
C GLN A 310 0.05 -17.34 -8.77
N LEU A 311 -0.34 -16.08 -8.98
CA LEU A 311 0.56 -14.93 -8.83
C LEU A 311 1.15 -14.84 -7.42
N ILE A 312 0.33 -15.10 -6.40
CA ILE A 312 0.78 -15.15 -5.01
C ILE A 312 1.80 -16.26 -4.81
N LYS A 313 1.46 -17.50 -5.23
CA LYS A 313 2.32 -18.67 -5.06
C LYS A 313 3.71 -18.47 -5.68
N GLU A 314 3.76 -17.83 -6.84
CA GLU A 314 5.01 -17.60 -7.57
C GLU A 314 5.88 -16.47 -6.99
N ASN A 315 5.28 -15.47 -6.36
CA ASN A 315 5.98 -14.22 -6.09
C ASN A 315 6.06 -13.82 -4.62
N ILE A 316 5.19 -14.34 -3.73
CA ILE A 316 5.07 -13.83 -2.37
C ILE A 316 5.14 -14.96 -1.35
N LYS A 317 5.98 -14.78 -0.34
CA LYS A 317 6.05 -15.68 0.82
C LYS A 317 5.06 -15.22 1.88
N ILE A 318 3.91 -15.87 1.96
CA ILE A 318 2.88 -15.57 2.96
C ILE A 318 3.16 -16.28 4.28
N GLY A 319 2.82 -15.64 5.41
CA GLY A 319 2.90 -16.20 6.75
C GLY A 319 4.31 -16.28 7.34
N LYS A 320 5.32 -15.81 6.61
CA LYS A 320 6.74 -15.93 7.02
C LYS A 320 7.45 -14.60 7.24
N THR A 321 6.77 -13.47 7.03
CA THR A 321 7.43 -12.14 7.08
C THR A 321 8.06 -11.88 8.43
N LYS A 322 7.34 -12.17 9.53
CA LYS A 322 7.87 -12.02 10.89
C LYS A 322 9.12 -12.85 11.12
N SER A 323 9.07 -14.15 10.83
CA SER A 323 10.21 -15.05 11.03
C SER A 323 11.41 -14.67 10.14
N ASN A 324 11.16 -14.23 8.91
CA ASN A 324 12.21 -13.79 8.00
C ASN A 324 12.86 -12.49 8.48
N LEU A 325 12.06 -11.52 8.97
CA LEU A 325 12.60 -10.28 9.54
C LEU A 325 13.49 -10.55 10.76
N PHE A 326 13.04 -11.39 11.70
CA PHE A 326 13.84 -11.72 12.87
C PHE A 326 15.10 -12.50 12.53
N LYS A 327 15.03 -13.45 11.58
CA LYS A 327 16.23 -14.12 11.07
C LYS A 327 17.24 -13.15 10.48
N PHE A 328 16.73 -12.17 9.72
CA PHE A 328 17.55 -11.10 9.14
C PHE A 328 18.22 -10.25 10.24
N LEU A 329 17.45 -9.75 11.22
CA LEU A 329 17.97 -8.92 12.32
C LEU A 329 18.96 -9.68 13.22
N ASN A 330 18.79 -10.99 13.40
CA ASN A 330 19.71 -11.82 14.20
C ASN A 330 21.02 -12.09 13.47
N LYS A 331 20.99 -12.16 12.13
CA LYS A 331 22.18 -12.40 11.30
C LYS A 331 23.09 -11.19 11.20
N ASN A 332 22.50 -10.00 11.23
CA ASN A 332 23.21 -8.72 11.13
C ASN A 332 23.28 -8.03 12.51
#